data_f61feee979e7a7c3a24ba3ac15b700c2
#
_entry.id   f61feee979e7a7c3a24ba3ac15b700c2
#
_cell.length_a   1.000
_cell.length_b   1.000
_cell.length_c   1.000
_cell.angle_alpha   90.00
_cell.angle_beta   90.00
_cell.angle_gamma   90.00
#
_symmetry.space_group_name_H-M   'P 1'
#
loop_
_entity.id
_entity.type
_entity.pdbx_description
1 polymer ?
#
loop_
_entity_poly.entity_id
_entity_poly.type
_entity_poly.pdbx_seq_one_letter_code
_entity_poly.pdbx_strand_id
1 'polypeptide(L)'
;FDPESGKLLVDQVYFYAAERKKKPWHIIVTVDQSGSMLESAIFSAVMASIFAELPAVKTSLVLFDTNVVDLSDQVGQPVDVLLQVNLGGGTDITKALQYAGTLVRQPQRTIVVLITDFYEGRAEHELVGQTRLMAESGVRMIGLGALGYDARPSYNKDTAGKLRKVGMDILVCTPEKLAECMA
;
A
#
# COMPACT_ATOMS: atom_id res chain seq x y z
N PHE A 1 53.22 -7.83 -19.06
CA PHE A 1 54.26 -8.85 -19.14
C PHE A 1 55.60 -8.19 -18.89
N ASP A 2 56.34 -8.64 -17.91
CA ASP A 2 57.71 -8.16 -17.65
C ASP A 2 58.71 -9.08 -18.38
N PRO A 3 59.42 -8.55 -19.40
CA PRO A 3 60.32 -9.37 -20.23
C PRO A 3 61.56 -9.86 -19.49
N GLU A 4 61.98 -9.19 -18.40
CA GLU A 4 63.19 -9.57 -17.64
C GLU A 4 62.91 -10.70 -16.65
N SER A 5 61.72 -10.73 -16.02
CA SER A 5 61.35 -11.75 -15.04
C SER A 5 60.51 -12.87 -15.62
N GLY A 6 60.04 -12.78 -16.87
CA GLY A 6 59.13 -13.73 -17.50
C GLY A 6 57.78 -13.88 -16.82
N LYS A 7 57.40 -12.93 -15.95
CA LYS A 7 56.15 -12.96 -15.15
C LYS A 7 55.15 -11.93 -15.64
N LEU A 8 53.89 -12.24 -15.45
CA LEU A 8 52.80 -11.31 -15.70
C LEU A 8 52.62 -10.45 -14.42
N LEU A 9 53.05 -9.17 -14.49
CA LEU A 9 52.83 -8.22 -13.43
C LEU A 9 51.45 -7.59 -13.64
N VAL A 10 50.55 -7.78 -12.66
CA VAL A 10 49.24 -7.15 -12.67
C VAL A 10 49.42 -5.79 -11.98
N ASP A 11 49.45 -4.71 -12.78
CA ASP A 11 49.66 -3.36 -12.29
C ASP A 11 48.43 -2.78 -11.62
N GLN A 12 47.21 -3.08 -12.11
CA GLN A 12 45.95 -2.69 -11.52
C GLN A 12 44.88 -3.75 -11.69
N VAL A 13 44.20 -4.07 -10.61
CA VAL A 13 43.02 -4.96 -10.60
C VAL A 13 41.77 -4.12 -10.46
N TYR A 14 40.98 -4.07 -11.51
CA TYR A 14 39.67 -3.40 -11.49
C TYR A 14 38.59 -4.39 -11.02
N PHE A 15 38.06 -4.18 -9.82
CA PHE A 15 36.90 -4.90 -9.36
C PHE A 15 35.63 -4.16 -9.80
N TYR A 16 34.94 -4.67 -10.77
CA TYR A 16 33.58 -4.25 -11.05
C TYR A 16 32.65 -4.98 -10.07
N ALA A 17 32.37 -4.35 -8.94
CA ALA A 17 31.23 -4.73 -8.15
C ALA A 17 30.00 -4.33 -8.95
N ALA A 18 29.33 -5.30 -9.56
CA ALA A 18 27.98 -5.06 -10.06
C ALA A 18 27.10 -4.79 -8.82
N GLU A 19 26.90 -3.52 -8.47
CA GLU A 19 25.83 -3.16 -7.57
C GLU A 19 24.54 -3.67 -8.21
N ARG A 20 24.05 -4.81 -7.72
CA ARG A 20 22.66 -5.22 -7.95
C ARG A 20 21.83 -4.12 -7.32
N LYS A 21 21.40 -3.11 -8.10
CA LYS A 21 20.38 -2.16 -7.68
C LYS A 21 19.19 -2.99 -7.26
N LYS A 22 19.03 -3.17 -5.94
CA LYS A 22 17.84 -3.82 -5.38
C LYS A 22 16.69 -2.99 -5.90
N LYS A 23 15.83 -3.57 -6.74
CA LYS A 23 14.63 -2.86 -7.19
C LYS A 23 13.83 -2.53 -5.92
N PRO A 24 13.44 -1.26 -5.71
CA PRO A 24 12.75 -0.86 -4.51
C PRO A 24 11.41 -1.59 -4.40
N TRP A 25 10.93 -1.80 -3.17
CA TRP A 25 9.56 -2.21 -2.95
C TRP A 25 8.61 -1.12 -3.44
N HIS A 26 7.43 -1.51 -3.87
CA HIS A 26 6.36 -0.60 -4.23
C HIS A 26 5.21 -0.78 -3.24
N ILE A 27 4.87 0.28 -2.52
CA ILE A 27 3.70 0.33 -1.65
C ILE A 27 2.62 1.16 -2.36
N ILE A 28 1.44 0.59 -2.52
CA ILE A 28 0.28 1.27 -3.07
C ILE A 28 -0.71 1.44 -1.92
N VAL A 29 -0.89 2.66 -1.45
CA VAL A 29 -1.82 3.00 -0.37
C VAL A 29 -3.13 3.45 -0.98
N THR A 30 -4.20 2.73 -0.71
CA THR A 30 -5.56 3.09 -1.12
C THR A 30 -6.35 3.54 0.10
N VAL A 31 -6.89 4.75 0.07
CA VAL A 31 -7.57 5.36 1.22
C VAL A 31 -9.01 5.64 0.88
N ASP A 32 -9.90 5.08 1.66
CA ASP A 32 -11.34 5.29 1.57
C ASP A 32 -11.72 6.69 2.07
N GLN A 33 -12.45 7.42 1.24
CA GLN A 33 -12.96 8.78 1.49
C GLN A 33 -14.50 8.80 1.52
N SER A 34 -15.13 7.65 1.68
CA SER A 34 -16.58 7.55 1.79
C SER A 34 -17.11 8.24 3.04
N GLY A 35 -18.41 8.55 3.04
CA GLY A 35 -19.05 9.29 4.15
C GLY A 35 -18.96 8.58 5.51
N SER A 36 -18.92 7.25 5.54
CA SER A 36 -18.72 6.45 6.75
C SER A 36 -17.32 6.59 7.36
N MET A 37 -16.32 7.01 6.56
CA MET A 37 -14.94 7.23 6.99
C MET A 37 -14.70 8.59 7.64
N LEU A 38 -15.71 9.46 7.76
CA LEU A 38 -15.56 10.82 8.29
C LEU A 38 -14.92 10.85 9.67
N GLU A 39 -15.34 9.96 10.57
CA GLU A 39 -14.78 9.84 11.92
C GLU A 39 -13.35 9.26 11.94
N SER A 40 -12.97 8.55 10.87
CA SER A 40 -11.68 7.90 10.71
C SER A 40 -10.70 8.70 9.83
N ALA A 41 -11.14 9.84 9.28
CA ALA A 41 -10.37 10.58 8.27
C ALA A 41 -8.98 11.00 8.76
N ILE A 42 -8.89 11.54 9.98
CA ILE A 42 -7.60 11.95 10.57
C ILE A 42 -6.69 10.74 10.74
N PHE A 43 -7.25 9.62 11.20
CA PHE A 43 -6.52 8.37 11.41
C PHE A 43 -5.98 7.82 10.10
N SER A 44 -6.82 7.79 9.08
CA SER A 44 -6.46 7.34 7.72
C SER A 44 -5.38 8.22 7.10
N ALA A 45 -5.47 9.56 7.31
CA ALA A 45 -4.47 10.52 6.86
C ALA A 45 -3.10 10.27 7.51
N VAL A 46 -3.06 10.07 8.82
CA VAL A 46 -1.81 9.76 9.55
C VAL A 46 -1.21 8.45 9.08
N MET A 47 -2.02 7.39 8.93
CA MET A 47 -1.56 6.09 8.43
C MET A 47 -0.97 6.19 7.02
N ALA A 48 -1.67 6.87 6.11
CA ALA A 48 -1.18 7.08 4.75
C ALA A 48 0.13 7.89 4.73
N SER A 49 0.29 8.89 5.61
CA SER A 49 1.51 9.67 5.75
C SER A 49 2.70 8.81 6.17
N ILE A 50 2.51 7.90 7.14
CA ILE A 50 3.57 6.99 7.58
C ILE A 50 4.08 6.15 6.39
N PHE A 51 3.18 5.61 5.58
CA PHE A 51 3.59 4.85 4.39
C PHE A 51 4.26 5.70 3.32
N ALA A 52 3.81 6.96 3.17
CA ALA A 52 4.37 7.89 2.20
C ALA A 52 5.82 8.30 2.52
N GLU A 53 6.17 8.35 3.80
CA GLU A 53 7.50 8.77 4.28
C GLU A 53 8.51 7.61 4.40
N LEU A 54 8.14 6.36 4.08
CA LEU A 54 9.06 5.24 4.18
C LEU A 54 10.25 5.39 3.22
N PRO A 55 11.50 5.39 3.74
CA PRO A 55 12.68 5.58 2.92
C PRO A 55 12.93 4.36 2.01
N ALA A 56 13.51 4.62 0.84
CA ALA A 56 13.92 3.59 -0.14
C ALA A 56 12.77 2.71 -0.68
N VAL A 57 11.54 3.17 -0.59
CA VAL A 57 10.34 2.50 -1.12
C VAL A 57 9.67 3.43 -2.11
N LYS A 58 9.17 2.90 -3.23
CA LYS A 58 8.28 3.66 -4.10
C LYS A 58 6.88 3.62 -3.48
N THR A 59 6.28 4.77 -3.23
CA THR A 59 4.90 4.86 -2.72
C THR A 59 3.98 5.45 -3.79
N SER A 60 2.81 4.88 -3.96
CA SER A 60 1.68 5.43 -4.72
C SER A 60 0.53 5.67 -3.76
N LEU A 61 -0.16 6.80 -3.90
CA LEU A 61 -1.31 7.17 -3.08
C LEU A 61 -2.55 7.29 -3.95
N VAL A 62 -3.57 6.52 -3.60
CA VAL A 62 -4.84 6.47 -4.30
C VAL A 62 -5.97 6.75 -3.30
N LEU A 63 -6.75 7.78 -3.54
CA LEU A 63 -7.95 8.04 -2.78
C LEU A 63 -9.16 7.52 -3.54
N PHE A 64 -10.16 7.05 -2.82
CA PHE A 64 -11.37 6.58 -3.46
C PHE A 64 -12.63 6.80 -2.61
N ASP A 65 -13.74 6.98 -3.31
CA ASP A 65 -15.12 6.85 -2.85
C ASP A 65 -15.85 5.96 -3.88
N THR A 66 -16.82 6.47 -4.62
CA THR A 66 -17.35 5.86 -5.87
C THR A 66 -16.44 6.15 -7.07
N ASN A 67 -15.52 7.10 -6.94
CA ASN A 67 -14.49 7.45 -7.91
C ASN A 67 -13.11 7.12 -7.36
N VAL A 68 -12.11 7.13 -8.24
CA VAL A 68 -10.72 6.89 -7.89
C VAL A 68 -9.89 8.09 -8.32
N VAL A 69 -9.09 8.61 -7.41
CA VAL A 69 -8.16 9.72 -7.65
C VAL A 69 -6.74 9.27 -7.32
N ASP A 70 -5.86 9.29 -8.32
CA ASP A 70 -4.44 8.98 -8.14
C ASP A 70 -3.67 10.25 -7.77
N LEU A 71 -3.05 10.23 -6.61
CA LEU A 71 -2.24 11.32 -6.05
C LEU A 71 -0.78 10.91 -5.88
N SER A 72 -0.33 9.89 -6.61
CA SER A 72 1.03 9.37 -6.50
C SER A 72 2.12 10.41 -6.76
N ASP A 73 1.83 11.42 -7.56
CA ASP A 73 2.77 12.54 -7.82
C ASP A 73 2.85 13.55 -6.67
N GLN A 74 1.92 13.46 -5.69
CA GLN A 74 1.79 14.38 -4.55
C GLN A 74 2.13 13.70 -3.21
N VAL A 75 2.75 12.55 -3.23
CA VAL A 75 3.07 11.73 -2.04
C VAL A 75 3.89 12.48 -0.98
N GLY A 76 4.63 13.53 -1.35
CA GLY A 76 5.40 14.36 -0.41
C GLY A 76 4.57 15.27 0.52
N GLN A 77 3.25 15.36 0.32
CA GLN A 77 2.33 16.18 1.14
C GLN A 77 1.01 15.44 1.40
N PRO A 78 1.03 14.22 1.91
CA PRO A 78 -0.15 13.36 1.98
C PRO A 78 -1.25 13.91 2.90
N VAL A 79 -0.90 14.60 3.98
CA VAL A 79 -1.90 15.16 4.91
C VAL A 79 -2.69 16.28 4.26
N ASP A 80 -2.02 17.22 3.60
CA ASP A 80 -2.67 18.36 2.93
C ASP A 80 -3.59 17.88 1.80
N VAL A 81 -3.16 16.85 1.09
CA VAL A 81 -3.92 16.23 0.00
C VAL A 81 -5.16 15.50 0.54
N LEU A 82 -5.01 14.71 1.61
CA LEU A 82 -6.13 13.98 2.21
C LEU A 82 -7.19 14.90 2.82
N LEU A 83 -6.78 16.06 3.36
CA LEU A 83 -7.70 17.05 3.91
C LEU A 83 -8.42 17.88 2.84
N GLN A 84 -7.91 17.93 1.61
CA GLN A 84 -8.52 18.68 0.51
C GLN A 84 -9.62 17.90 -0.22
N VAL A 85 -9.71 16.58 -0.02
CA VAL A 85 -10.68 15.74 -0.72
C VAL A 85 -12.03 15.79 -0.01
N ASN A 86 -13.10 16.05 -0.77
CA ASN A 86 -14.47 16.10 -0.26
C ASN A 86 -14.92 14.70 0.18
N LEU A 87 -15.03 14.50 1.47
CA LEU A 87 -15.67 13.33 2.06
C LEU A 87 -17.19 13.41 1.80
N GLY A 88 -17.80 12.38 1.26
CA GLY A 88 -19.26 12.36 1.14
C GLY A 88 -19.88 11.48 0.06
N GLY A 89 -19.07 10.72 -0.68
CA GLY A 89 -19.57 9.73 -1.65
C GLY A 89 -19.96 8.39 -1.01
N GLY A 90 -20.48 7.47 -1.85
CA GLY A 90 -20.58 6.06 -1.51
C GLY A 90 -19.20 5.39 -1.57
N THR A 91 -19.15 4.05 -1.49
CA THR A 91 -17.91 3.28 -1.45
C THR A 91 -17.84 2.29 -2.61
N ASP A 92 -16.72 2.23 -3.31
CA ASP A 92 -16.42 1.21 -4.34
C ASP A 92 -14.98 0.73 -4.15
N ILE A 93 -14.78 -0.15 -3.15
CA ILE A 93 -13.47 -0.73 -2.83
C ILE A 93 -12.97 -1.59 -3.99
N THR A 94 -13.88 -2.29 -4.65
CA THR A 94 -13.56 -3.13 -5.80
C THR A 94 -12.86 -2.33 -6.90
N LYS A 95 -13.43 -1.17 -7.27
CA LYS A 95 -12.85 -0.27 -8.27
C LYS A 95 -11.49 0.27 -7.86
N ALA A 96 -11.34 0.61 -6.57
CA ALA A 96 -10.06 1.06 -6.03
C ALA A 96 -8.97 -0.01 -6.13
N LEU A 97 -9.28 -1.27 -5.79
CA LEU A 97 -8.34 -2.39 -5.93
C LEU A 97 -8.05 -2.73 -7.39
N GLN A 98 -9.02 -2.64 -8.28
CA GLN A 98 -8.79 -2.79 -9.73
C GLN A 98 -7.81 -1.73 -10.23
N TYR A 99 -8.01 -0.47 -9.84
CA TYR A 99 -7.07 0.61 -10.18
C TYR A 99 -5.69 0.37 -9.60
N ALA A 100 -5.58 0.03 -8.32
CA ALA A 100 -4.32 -0.33 -7.68
C ALA A 100 -3.60 -1.46 -8.43
N GLY A 101 -4.35 -2.44 -8.94
CA GLY A 101 -3.83 -3.52 -9.78
C GLY A 101 -3.14 -3.02 -11.04
N THR A 102 -3.60 -1.93 -11.65
CA THR A 102 -2.96 -1.33 -12.84
C THR A 102 -1.60 -0.71 -12.53
N LEU A 103 -1.36 -0.31 -11.29
CA LEU A 103 -0.09 0.25 -10.82
C LEU A 103 0.94 -0.82 -10.49
N VAL A 104 0.53 -2.07 -10.31
CA VAL A 104 1.41 -3.20 -9.97
C VAL A 104 2.31 -3.55 -11.15
N ARG A 105 3.64 -3.40 -10.97
CA ARG A 105 4.61 -3.78 -11.98
C ARG A 105 5.37 -5.06 -11.66
N GLN A 106 5.56 -5.35 -10.39
CA GLN A 106 6.25 -6.54 -9.88
C GLN A 106 5.47 -7.07 -8.67
N PRO A 107 4.54 -8.02 -8.87
CA PRO A 107 3.66 -8.50 -7.80
C PRO A 107 4.39 -8.89 -6.51
N GLN A 108 5.45 -9.72 -6.59
CA GLN A 108 6.20 -10.19 -5.43
C GLN A 108 7.00 -9.10 -4.69
N ARG A 109 7.00 -7.86 -5.20
CA ARG A 109 7.63 -6.68 -4.59
C ARG A 109 6.65 -5.54 -4.43
N THR A 110 5.36 -5.84 -4.46
CA THR A 110 4.30 -4.87 -4.27
C THR A 110 3.50 -5.22 -3.03
N ILE A 111 3.26 -4.21 -2.21
CA ILE A 111 2.36 -4.26 -1.07
C ILE A 111 1.21 -3.30 -1.40
N VAL A 112 -0.03 -3.79 -1.33
CA VAL A 112 -1.22 -2.94 -1.40
C VAL A 112 -1.78 -2.79 0.00
N VAL A 113 -1.88 -1.55 0.46
CA VAL A 113 -2.45 -1.20 1.76
C VAL A 113 -3.81 -0.55 1.51
N LEU A 114 -4.87 -1.20 1.95
CA LEU A 114 -6.24 -0.71 1.88
C LEU A 114 -6.66 -0.18 3.24
N ILE A 115 -6.93 1.12 3.35
CA ILE A 115 -7.43 1.78 4.56
C ILE A 115 -8.90 2.07 4.35
N THR A 116 -9.78 1.36 5.08
CA THR A 116 -11.22 1.41 4.91
C THR A 116 -11.95 0.84 6.12
N ASP A 117 -13.23 1.11 6.25
CA ASP A 117 -14.15 0.45 7.18
C ASP A 117 -14.76 -0.86 6.62
N PHE A 118 -14.35 -1.28 5.43
CA PHE A 118 -14.81 -2.50 4.74
C PHE A 118 -16.31 -2.55 4.44
N TYR A 119 -17.01 -1.42 4.42
CA TYR A 119 -18.39 -1.37 3.91
C TYR A 119 -18.35 -1.15 2.40
N GLU A 120 -18.47 -2.26 1.64
CA GLU A 120 -18.52 -2.23 0.18
C GLU A 120 -19.90 -1.75 -0.29
N GLY A 121 -19.93 -0.76 -1.16
CA GLY A 121 -21.16 -0.23 -1.75
C GLY A 121 -21.66 -1.03 -2.95
N ARG A 122 -20.89 -2.02 -3.40
CA ARG A 122 -21.22 -2.90 -4.53
C ARG A 122 -21.36 -4.36 -4.11
N ALA A 123 -21.30 -5.25 -5.11
CA ALA A 123 -21.37 -6.68 -4.88
C ALA A 123 -20.11 -7.22 -4.18
N GLU A 124 -20.23 -7.59 -2.91
CA GLU A 124 -19.13 -8.06 -2.07
C GLU A 124 -18.32 -9.21 -2.71
N HIS A 125 -18.96 -10.07 -3.50
CA HIS A 125 -18.26 -11.17 -4.17
C HIS A 125 -17.24 -10.67 -5.22
N GLU A 126 -17.45 -9.50 -5.81
CA GLU A 126 -16.50 -8.88 -6.75
C GLU A 126 -15.27 -8.40 -6.00
N LEU A 127 -15.45 -7.78 -4.82
CA LEU A 127 -14.37 -7.37 -3.93
C LEU A 127 -13.52 -8.58 -3.50
N VAL A 128 -14.17 -9.66 -3.05
CA VAL A 128 -13.50 -10.90 -2.65
C VAL A 128 -12.74 -11.51 -3.84
N GLY A 129 -13.34 -11.53 -5.03
CA GLY A 129 -12.72 -12.01 -6.26
C GLY A 129 -11.49 -11.20 -6.64
N GLN A 130 -11.59 -9.87 -6.64
CA GLN A 130 -10.47 -8.97 -6.97
C GLN A 130 -9.31 -9.11 -5.97
N THR A 131 -9.61 -9.18 -4.67
CA THR A 131 -8.60 -9.39 -3.63
C THR A 131 -7.87 -10.71 -3.82
N ARG A 132 -8.60 -11.80 -4.11
CA ARG A 132 -8.02 -13.11 -4.40
C ARG A 132 -7.06 -13.06 -5.58
N LEU A 133 -7.48 -12.48 -6.70
CA LEU A 133 -6.67 -12.36 -7.90
C LEU A 133 -5.35 -11.64 -7.63
N MET A 134 -5.39 -10.56 -6.86
CA MET A 134 -4.18 -9.80 -6.50
C MET A 134 -3.27 -10.61 -5.57
N ALA A 135 -3.81 -11.26 -4.55
CA ALA A 135 -3.03 -12.09 -3.63
C ALA A 135 -2.39 -13.30 -4.34
N GLU A 136 -3.15 -14.00 -5.21
CA GLU A 136 -2.65 -15.13 -6.00
C GLU A 136 -1.57 -14.72 -7.01
N SER A 137 -1.58 -13.46 -7.48
CA SER A 137 -0.50 -12.92 -8.34
C SER A 137 0.81 -12.69 -7.59
N GLY A 138 0.80 -12.76 -6.27
CA GLY A 138 1.96 -12.56 -5.40
C GLY A 138 2.04 -11.14 -4.80
N VAL A 139 1.01 -10.31 -4.93
CA VAL A 139 0.90 -9.03 -4.23
C VAL A 139 0.59 -9.28 -2.76
N ARG A 140 1.35 -8.67 -1.85
CA ARG A 140 1.00 -8.69 -0.43
C ARG A 140 -0.14 -7.70 -0.19
N MET A 141 -1.28 -8.21 0.27
CA MET A 141 -2.47 -7.41 0.54
C MET A 141 -2.59 -7.16 2.05
N ILE A 142 -2.71 -5.90 2.45
CA ILE A 142 -2.90 -5.48 3.84
C ILE A 142 -4.15 -4.60 3.91
N GLY A 143 -5.10 -4.98 4.74
CA GLY A 143 -6.27 -4.16 5.05
C GLY A 143 -6.13 -3.54 6.44
N LEU A 144 -6.17 -2.22 6.52
CA LEU A 144 -6.19 -1.47 7.77
C LEU A 144 -7.63 -1.07 8.07
N GLY A 145 -8.20 -1.70 9.10
CA GLY A 145 -9.55 -1.39 9.56
C GLY A 145 -9.63 -0.01 10.20
N ALA A 146 -10.65 0.75 9.83
CA ALA A 146 -10.90 2.08 10.36
C ALA A 146 -11.08 2.08 11.89
N LEU A 147 -10.55 3.13 12.53
CA LEU A 147 -10.74 3.40 13.95
C LEU A 147 -11.51 4.72 14.11
N GLY A 148 -12.52 4.72 14.96
CA GLY A 148 -13.21 5.93 15.36
C GLY A 148 -12.33 6.87 16.21
N TYR A 149 -12.85 8.04 16.56
CA TYR A 149 -12.13 9.04 17.38
C TYR A 149 -11.69 8.53 18.77
N ASP A 150 -12.40 7.51 19.28
CA ASP A 150 -12.07 6.84 20.55
C ASP A 150 -11.07 5.68 20.39
N ALA A 151 -10.44 5.57 19.23
CA ALA A 151 -9.54 4.49 18.82
C ALA A 151 -10.21 3.08 18.89
N ARG A 152 -11.55 3.01 18.86
CA ARG A 152 -12.27 1.74 18.78
C ARG A 152 -12.47 1.31 17.34
N PRO A 153 -12.36 -0.01 17.07
CA PRO A 153 -12.61 -0.56 15.75
C PRO A 153 -14.03 -0.26 15.26
N SER A 154 -14.13 0.45 14.13
CA SER A 154 -15.38 0.76 13.46
C SER A 154 -15.30 0.28 12.01
N TYR A 155 -15.53 -1.02 11.79
CA TYR A 155 -15.45 -1.62 10.46
C TYR A 155 -16.31 -2.88 10.33
N ASN A 156 -16.64 -3.26 9.10
CA ASN A 156 -17.40 -4.47 8.78
C ASN A 156 -16.52 -5.73 8.96
N LYS A 157 -16.74 -6.44 10.07
CA LYS A 157 -15.97 -7.65 10.44
C LYS A 157 -16.25 -8.82 9.51
N ASP A 158 -17.44 -8.91 8.93
CA ASP A 158 -17.83 -10.03 8.06
C ASP A 158 -17.10 -9.93 6.73
N THR A 159 -17.11 -8.75 6.10
CA THR A 159 -16.34 -8.48 4.87
C THR A 159 -14.85 -8.66 5.11
N ALA A 160 -14.31 -8.05 6.17
CA ALA A 160 -12.90 -8.22 6.53
C ALA A 160 -12.51 -9.70 6.73
N GLY A 161 -13.39 -10.50 7.36
CA GLY A 161 -13.20 -11.94 7.53
C GLY A 161 -13.15 -12.71 6.20
N LYS A 162 -13.97 -12.32 5.22
CA LYS A 162 -13.94 -12.90 3.86
C LYS A 162 -12.67 -12.54 3.10
N LEU A 163 -12.23 -11.29 3.20
CA LEU A 163 -10.98 -10.81 2.58
C LEU A 163 -9.76 -11.52 3.17
N ARG A 164 -9.74 -11.75 4.49
CA ARG A 164 -8.69 -12.53 5.15
C ARG A 164 -8.58 -13.94 4.59
N LYS A 165 -9.69 -14.61 4.34
CA LYS A 165 -9.71 -15.98 3.78
C LYS A 165 -9.13 -16.08 2.37
N VAL A 166 -9.06 -14.98 1.65
CA VAL A 166 -8.55 -14.92 0.27
C VAL A 166 -7.18 -14.26 0.15
N GLY A 167 -6.48 -14.04 1.29
CA GLY A 167 -5.08 -13.64 1.30
C GLY A 167 -4.81 -12.18 1.63
N MET A 168 -5.76 -11.46 2.26
CA MET A 168 -5.53 -10.12 2.79
C MET A 168 -5.22 -10.18 4.29
N ASP A 169 -4.09 -9.65 4.73
CA ASP A 169 -3.77 -9.49 6.14
C ASP A 169 -4.61 -8.33 6.72
N ILE A 170 -5.54 -8.63 7.62
CA ILE A 170 -6.39 -7.59 8.23
C ILE A 170 -5.77 -7.16 9.56
N LEU A 171 -5.40 -5.89 9.64
CA LEU A 171 -4.83 -5.26 10.81
C LEU A 171 -5.77 -4.16 11.33
N VAL A 172 -5.81 -4.04 12.65
CA VAL A 172 -6.58 -2.99 13.34
C VAL A 172 -5.67 -2.45 14.43
N CYS A 173 -5.01 -1.36 14.17
CA CYS A 173 -4.01 -0.80 15.07
C CYS A 173 -3.96 0.73 14.97
N THR A 174 -3.50 1.36 16.03
CA THR A 174 -3.20 2.78 16.02
C THR A 174 -1.88 3.06 15.26
N PRO A 175 -1.64 4.30 14.78
CA PRO A 175 -0.40 4.65 14.10
C PRO A 175 0.85 4.28 14.90
N GLU A 176 0.82 4.45 16.23
CA GLU A 176 1.95 4.14 17.11
C GLU A 176 2.28 2.65 17.13
N LYS A 177 1.28 1.79 16.94
CA LYS A 177 1.43 0.32 16.93
C LYS A 177 1.61 -0.28 15.55
N LEU A 178 1.55 0.54 14.50
CA LEU A 178 1.61 0.04 13.12
C LEU A 178 2.86 -0.79 12.85
N ALA A 179 4.02 -0.34 13.33
CA ALA A 179 5.28 -1.05 13.16
C ALA A 179 5.27 -2.45 13.82
N GLU A 180 4.66 -2.57 15.00
CA GLU A 180 4.50 -3.84 15.70
C GLU A 180 3.52 -4.78 14.99
N CYS A 181 2.45 -4.22 14.41
CA CYS A 181 1.44 -4.98 13.68
C CYS A 181 1.94 -5.52 12.32
N MET A 182 2.96 -4.88 11.75
CA MET A 182 3.52 -5.24 10.44
C MET A 182 4.77 -6.14 10.53
N ALA A 183 5.33 -6.32 11.72
CA ALA A 183 6.49 -7.18 11.97
C ALA A 183 6.12 -8.65 11.94
#